data_850cf8e23b8cf8de658653d47f9e673f
#
_entry.id   850cf8e23b8cf8de658653d47f9e673f
#
_cell.length_a   1.000
_cell.length_b   1.000
_cell.length_c   1.000
_cell.angle_alpha   90.00
_cell.angle_beta   90.00
_cell.angle_gamma   90.00
#
_symmetry.space_group_name_H-M   'P 1'
#
loop_
_entity.id
_entity.type
_entity.pdbx_description
1 polymer ?
#
loop_
_entity_poly.entity_id
_entity_poly.type
_entity_poly.pdbx_seq_one_letter_code
_entity_poly.pdbx_strand_id
1 'polypeptide(L)'
;MLDIGRRHATDLDLEVDLRLADAEALPFDNDSFDSAVCTLSLCTIPDPAASIAEMKRVLRPGGQLLLLDHIGSTWWPIWAAQRLIEQLTIRAAGEHMTRRQLPLVVAAGFDIVETERLKAGTVERIAARKPVTVDS
;
A
#
# COMPACT_ATOMS: atom_id res chain seq x y z
N MET A 1 -16.41 -10.37 -0.25
CA MET A 1 -15.30 -9.86 -1.08
C MET A 1 -14.49 -11.00 -1.73
N LEU A 2 -13.96 -11.99 -1.00
CA LEU A 2 -13.19 -13.10 -1.60
C LEU A 2 -13.95 -13.90 -2.68
N ASP A 3 -15.26 -14.13 -2.52
CA ASP A 3 -16.05 -14.88 -3.51
C ASP A 3 -16.25 -14.10 -4.83
N ILE A 4 -16.25 -12.77 -4.75
CA ILE A 4 -16.26 -11.90 -5.94
C ILE A 4 -14.90 -11.99 -6.64
N GLY A 5 -13.82 -11.92 -5.89
CA GLY A 5 -12.46 -12.09 -6.41
C GLY A 5 -12.24 -13.44 -7.07
N ARG A 6 -12.71 -14.53 -6.46
CA ARG A 6 -12.65 -15.89 -7.06
C ARG A 6 -13.39 -15.98 -8.38
N ARG A 7 -14.60 -15.41 -8.45
CA ARG A 7 -15.38 -15.38 -9.71
C ARG A 7 -14.64 -14.62 -10.81
N HIS A 8 -14.14 -13.41 -10.51
CA HIS A 8 -13.37 -12.65 -11.49
C HIS A 8 -12.09 -13.36 -11.94
N ALA A 9 -11.39 -14.04 -11.06
CA ALA A 9 -10.22 -14.82 -11.42
C ALA A 9 -10.59 -15.96 -12.37
N THR A 10 -11.69 -16.68 -12.09
CA THR A 10 -12.21 -17.74 -12.97
C THR A 10 -12.64 -17.18 -14.32
N ASP A 11 -13.35 -16.05 -14.37
CA ASP A 11 -13.82 -15.43 -15.60
C ASP A 11 -12.65 -14.96 -16.51
N LEU A 12 -11.51 -14.65 -15.91
CA LEU A 12 -10.30 -14.20 -16.60
C LEU A 12 -9.26 -15.32 -16.82
N ASP A 13 -9.59 -16.56 -16.45
CA ASP A 13 -8.68 -17.72 -16.51
C ASP A 13 -7.34 -17.46 -15.79
N LEU A 14 -7.41 -16.79 -14.62
CA LEU A 14 -6.24 -16.49 -13.80
C LEU A 14 -6.10 -17.48 -12.66
N GLU A 15 -4.90 -18.05 -12.52
CA GLU A 15 -4.53 -18.83 -11.35
C GLU A 15 -4.15 -17.88 -10.20
N VAL A 16 -4.99 -17.80 -9.16
CA VAL A 16 -4.79 -16.93 -8.00
C VAL A 16 -5.03 -17.68 -6.70
N ASP A 17 -4.19 -17.42 -5.71
CA ASP A 17 -4.37 -17.86 -4.33
C ASP A 17 -4.96 -16.72 -3.50
N LEU A 18 -6.25 -16.75 -3.23
CA LEU A 18 -6.97 -15.75 -2.48
C LEU A 18 -7.10 -16.17 -1.02
N ARG A 19 -6.45 -15.45 -0.13
CA ARG A 19 -6.45 -15.69 1.32
C ARG A 19 -7.05 -14.53 2.09
N LEU A 20 -7.74 -14.85 3.19
CA LEU A 20 -8.07 -13.88 4.23
C LEU A 20 -6.89 -13.84 5.19
N ALA A 21 -6.23 -12.69 5.29
CA ALA A 21 -5.08 -12.50 6.15
C ALA A 21 -5.04 -11.07 6.69
N ASP A 22 -4.29 -10.88 7.76
CA ASP A 22 -3.96 -9.56 8.28
C ASP A 22 -2.76 -9.00 7.51
N ALA A 23 -2.89 -7.77 7.00
CA ALA A 23 -1.80 -7.10 6.30
C ALA A 23 -0.63 -6.72 7.22
N GLU A 24 -0.88 -6.63 8.53
CA GLU A 24 0.13 -6.37 9.55
C GLU A 24 0.86 -7.66 10.01
N ALA A 25 0.40 -8.84 9.55
CA ALA A 25 0.99 -10.14 9.86
C ALA A 25 0.72 -11.13 8.72
N LEU A 26 1.44 -10.99 7.60
CA LEU A 26 1.24 -11.78 6.40
C LEU A 26 1.67 -13.25 6.61
N PRO A 27 0.81 -14.24 6.24
CA PRO A 27 1.07 -15.66 6.45
C PRO A 27 1.98 -16.24 5.34
N PHE A 28 3.09 -15.59 5.08
CA PHE A 28 4.08 -15.98 4.07
C PHE A 28 5.48 -15.94 4.64
N ASP A 29 6.37 -16.75 4.09
CA ASP A 29 7.77 -16.78 4.47
C ASP A 29 8.51 -15.50 4.04
N ASN A 30 9.64 -15.24 4.70
CA ASN A 30 10.55 -14.16 4.29
C ASN A 30 11.04 -14.42 2.86
N ASP A 31 11.25 -13.35 2.10
CA ASP A 31 11.88 -13.38 0.78
C ASP A 31 11.20 -14.33 -0.23
N SER A 32 9.87 -14.49 -0.11
CA SER A 32 9.07 -15.42 -0.91
C SER A 32 8.46 -14.81 -2.19
N PHE A 33 8.47 -13.49 -2.33
CA PHE A 33 7.84 -12.80 -3.47
C PHE A 33 8.81 -11.88 -4.22
N ASP A 34 8.61 -11.78 -5.54
CA ASP A 34 9.33 -10.85 -6.42
C ASP A 34 8.77 -9.44 -6.35
N SER A 35 7.46 -9.34 -6.16
CA SER A 35 6.74 -8.07 -6.14
C SER A 35 5.61 -8.09 -5.13
N ALA A 36 5.37 -6.96 -4.50
CA ALA A 36 4.19 -6.69 -3.69
C ALA A 36 3.46 -5.47 -4.24
N VAL A 37 2.14 -5.57 -4.35
CA VAL A 37 1.29 -4.48 -4.84
C VAL A 37 0.21 -4.20 -3.81
N CYS A 38 0.06 -2.94 -3.42
CA CYS A 38 -1.01 -2.52 -2.53
C CYS A 38 -1.70 -1.30 -3.13
N THR A 39 -3.01 -1.41 -3.34
CA THR A 39 -3.81 -0.36 -3.96
C THR A 39 -4.99 0.02 -3.09
N LEU A 40 -5.13 1.32 -2.79
CA LEU A 40 -6.27 1.91 -2.09
C LEU A 40 -6.63 1.20 -0.77
N SER A 41 -5.63 0.74 -0.03
CA SER A 41 -5.82 -0.07 1.18
C SER A 41 -5.09 0.47 2.40
N LEU A 42 -3.90 1.06 2.25
CA LEU A 42 -3.10 1.57 3.39
C LEU A 42 -3.80 2.69 4.15
N CYS A 43 -4.71 3.44 3.49
CA CYS A 43 -5.51 4.48 4.14
C CYS A 43 -6.50 3.90 5.18
N THR A 44 -6.87 2.63 5.07
CA THR A 44 -7.83 1.95 5.97
C THR A 44 -7.15 1.02 6.97
N ILE A 45 -5.86 0.71 6.80
CA ILE A 45 -5.12 -0.17 7.70
C ILE A 45 -4.77 0.59 9.00
N PRO A 46 -4.99 0.01 10.18
CA PRO A 46 -4.69 0.64 11.47
C PRO A 46 -3.22 1.03 11.59
N ASP A 47 -2.30 0.10 11.34
CA ASP A 47 -0.85 0.34 11.33
C ASP A 47 -0.23 0.12 9.94
N PRO A 48 -0.21 1.14 9.07
CA PRO A 48 0.39 1.03 7.75
C PRO A 48 1.92 0.84 7.79
N ALA A 49 2.60 1.25 8.87
CA ALA A 49 4.03 1.01 9.01
C ALA A 49 4.33 -0.47 9.22
N ALA A 50 3.54 -1.15 10.05
CA ALA A 50 3.62 -2.61 10.23
C ALA A 50 3.34 -3.34 8.91
N SER A 51 2.31 -2.92 8.16
CA SER A 51 2.00 -3.53 6.86
C SER A 51 3.11 -3.35 5.82
N ILE A 52 3.73 -2.16 5.76
CA ILE A 52 4.88 -1.92 4.86
C ILE A 52 6.08 -2.75 5.30
N ALA A 53 6.32 -2.92 6.60
CA ALA A 53 7.38 -3.78 7.12
C ALA A 53 7.15 -5.26 6.73
N GLU A 54 5.90 -5.75 6.81
CA GLU A 54 5.53 -7.08 6.37
C GLU A 54 5.70 -7.26 4.85
N MET A 55 5.30 -6.28 4.03
CA MET A 55 5.56 -6.30 2.60
C MET A 55 7.06 -6.37 2.31
N LYS A 56 7.89 -5.64 3.09
CA LYS A 56 9.34 -5.72 2.97
C LYS A 56 9.88 -7.09 3.37
N ARG A 57 9.36 -7.68 4.45
CA ARG A 57 9.79 -9.00 4.94
C ARG A 57 9.57 -10.08 3.90
N VAL A 58 8.38 -10.11 3.28
CA VAL A 58 8.02 -11.15 2.30
C VAL A 58 8.65 -10.95 0.93
N LEU A 59 9.07 -9.72 0.58
CA LEU A 59 9.80 -9.45 -0.65
C LEU A 59 11.24 -9.95 -0.54
N ARG A 60 11.72 -10.60 -1.58
CA ARG A 60 13.15 -10.95 -1.70
C ARG A 60 14.03 -9.71 -1.90
N PRO A 61 15.34 -9.77 -1.58
CA PRO A 61 16.27 -8.69 -1.91
C PRO A 61 16.17 -8.30 -3.39
N GLY A 62 16.07 -7.00 -3.69
CA GLY A 62 15.81 -6.49 -5.02
C GLY A 62 14.36 -6.55 -5.49
N GLY A 63 13.45 -7.14 -4.72
CA GLY A 63 12.03 -7.21 -5.01
C GLY A 63 11.35 -5.83 -5.04
N GLN A 64 10.26 -5.73 -5.78
CA GLN A 64 9.56 -4.45 -6.03
C GLN A 64 8.35 -4.28 -5.14
N LEU A 65 8.18 -3.07 -4.60
CA LEU A 65 6.97 -2.62 -3.93
C LEU A 65 6.28 -1.57 -4.80
N LEU A 66 5.01 -1.78 -5.10
CA LEU A 66 4.17 -0.84 -5.84
C LEU A 66 2.98 -0.43 -4.94
N LEU A 67 2.89 0.84 -4.64
CA LEU A 67 1.79 1.41 -3.87
C LEU A 67 1.01 2.42 -4.71
N LEU A 68 -0.30 2.39 -4.58
CA LEU A 68 -1.22 3.39 -5.12
C LEU A 68 -2.28 3.67 -4.07
N ASP A 69 -2.27 4.85 -3.47
CA ASP A 69 -3.21 5.15 -2.39
C ASP A 69 -3.66 6.61 -2.38
N HIS A 70 -4.76 6.87 -1.68
CA HIS A 70 -5.22 8.22 -1.42
C HIS A 70 -4.32 8.92 -0.42
N ILE A 71 -3.97 10.18 -0.72
CA ILE A 71 -3.18 11.04 0.18
C ILE A 71 -3.82 12.41 0.31
N GLY A 72 -3.38 13.17 1.31
CA GLY A 72 -3.72 14.59 1.44
C GLY A 72 -3.23 15.40 0.24
N SER A 73 -4.14 16.12 -0.43
CA SER A 73 -3.80 17.02 -1.53
C SER A 73 -2.77 18.07 -1.12
N THR A 74 -1.90 18.43 -2.05
CA THR A 74 -0.99 19.58 -1.87
C THR A 74 -1.69 20.92 -2.07
N TRP A 75 -2.88 20.93 -2.68
CA TRP A 75 -3.68 22.13 -2.89
C TRP A 75 -4.59 22.38 -1.68
N TRP A 76 -4.33 23.45 -0.94
CA TRP A 76 -4.93 23.71 0.36
C TRP A 76 -6.48 23.67 0.41
N PRO A 77 -7.24 24.13 -0.61
CA PRO A 77 -8.71 24.04 -0.56
C PRO A 77 -9.20 22.59 -0.60
N ILE A 78 -8.55 21.75 -1.44
CA ILE A 78 -8.86 20.32 -1.52
C ILE A 78 -8.45 19.62 -0.23
N TRP A 79 -7.28 19.95 0.32
CA TRP A 79 -6.81 19.42 1.60
C TRP A 79 -7.79 19.76 2.74
N ALA A 80 -8.27 21.01 2.80
CA ALA A 80 -9.24 21.43 3.82
C ALA A 80 -10.57 20.65 3.69
N ALA A 81 -11.06 20.45 2.47
CA ALA A 81 -12.24 19.63 2.20
C ALA A 81 -12.02 18.16 2.60
N GLN A 82 -10.86 17.58 2.25
CA GLN A 82 -10.49 16.22 2.66
C GLN A 82 -10.47 16.06 4.18
N ARG A 83 -9.88 17.02 4.92
CA ARG A 83 -9.85 17.02 6.39
C ARG A 83 -11.25 17.05 7.01
N LEU A 84 -12.18 17.80 6.42
CA LEU A 84 -13.56 17.85 6.89
C LEU A 84 -14.27 16.53 6.64
N ILE A 85 -14.11 15.96 5.45
CA ILE A 85 -14.68 14.66 5.07
C ILE A 85 -14.06 13.55 5.93
N GLU A 86 -12.75 13.58 6.14
CA GLU A 86 -12.02 12.58 6.94
C GLU A 86 -12.57 12.43 8.37
N GLN A 87 -13.01 13.55 9.00
CA GLN A 87 -13.62 13.47 10.33
C GLN A 87 -14.93 12.64 10.34
N LEU A 88 -15.62 12.58 9.19
CA LEU A 88 -16.81 11.76 9.02
C LEU A 88 -16.44 10.32 8.62
N THR A 89 -15.47 10.15 7.73
CA THR A 89 -15.06 8.83 7.22
C THR A 89 -14.29 8.02 8.26
N ILE A 90 -13.48 8.64 9.12
CA ILE A 90 -12.82 7.95 10.24
C ILE A 90 -13.87 7.31 11.16
N ARG A 91 -14.97 8.03 11.45
CA ARG A 91 -16.04 7.50 12.32
C ARG A 91 -16.86 6.40 11.66
N ALA A 92 -17.00 6.44 10.33
CA ALA A 92 -17.85 5.53 9.57
C ALA A 92 -17.09 4.31 9.02
N ALA A 93 -15.84 4.47 8.59
CA ALA A 93 -15.08 3.46 7.85
C ALA A 93 -13.59 3.36 8.26
N GLY A 94 -13.11 4.19 9.18
CA GLY A 94 -11.70 4.19 9.60
C GLY A 94 -10.71 4.71 8.54
N GLU A 95 -11.20 5.40 7.50
CA GLU A 95 -10.35 5.87 6.40
C GLU A 95 -9.60 7.16 6.76
N HIS A 96 -8.29 7.14 6.55
CA HIS A 96 -7.38 8.27 6.73
C HIS A 96 -6.92 8.84 5.39
N MET A 97 -7.72 9.69 4.78
CA MET A 97 -7.50 10.24 3.44
C MET A 97 -6.30 11.19 3.33
N THR A 98 -5.79 11.72 4.45
CA THR A 98 -4.68 12.68 4.46
C THR A 98 -3.35 12.05 4.82
N ARG A 99 -3.32 10.74 5.07
CA ARG A 99 -2.11 9.98 5.43
C ARG A 99 -1.13 9.94 4.25
N ARG A 100 0.17 10.13 4.52
CA ARG A 100 1.23 10.07 3.49
C ARG A 100 2.01 8.78 3.64
N GLN A 101 2.12 8.02 2.54
CA GLN A 101 2.77 6.71 2.54
C GLN A 101 4.28 6.81 2.28
N LEU A 102 4.73 7.78 1.47
CA LEU A 102 6.15 7.91 1.11
C LEU A 102 7.10 7.96 2.31
N PRO A 103 6.85 8.75 3.38
CA PRO A 103 7.72 8.75 4.55
C PRO A 103 7.81 7.38 5.24
N LEU A 104 6.72 6.60 5.24
CA LEU A 104 6.69 5.27 5.84
C LEU A 104 7.51 4.26 5.02
N VAL A 105 7.44 4.34 3.69
CA VAL A 105 8.23 3.50 2.77
C VAL A 105 9.72 3.79 2.93
N VAL A 106 10.09 5.07 3.02
CA VAL A 106 11.48 5.50 3.27
C VAL A 106 11.96 5.03 4.65
N ALA A 107 11.14 5.21 5.70
CA ALA A 107 11.46 4.78 7.07
C ALA A 107 11.62 3.26 7.17
N ALA A 108 10.87 2.50 6.38
CA ALA A 108 11.03 1.04 6.28
C ALA A 108 12.32 0.62 5.55
N GLY A 109 13.07 1.57 4.97
CA GLY A 109 14.34 1.33 4.30
C GLY A 109 14.19 0.70 2.92
N PHE A 110 13.21 1.13 2.14
CA PHE A 110 13.11 0.87 0.72
C PHE A 110 13.87 1.94 -0.08
N ASP A 111 14.45 1.54 -1.20
CA ASP A 111 14.99 2.45 -2.20
C ASP A 111 13.84 2.93 -3.10
N ILE A 112 13.59 4.23 -3.11
CA ILE A 112 12.53 4.81 -3.94
C ILE A 112 12.99 4.90 -5.38
N VAL A 113 12.26 4.25 -6.28
CA VAL A 113 12.54 4.24 -7.73
C VAL A 113 11.78 5.38 -8.42
N GLU A 114 10.50 5.52 -8.09
CA GLU A 114 9.63 6.52 -8.71
C GLU A 114 8.50 6.92 -7.75
N THR A 115 8.13 8.20 -7.78
CA THR A 115 6.92 8.68 -7.13
C THR A 115 6.17 9.61 -8.07
N GLU A 116 4.86 9.44 -8.13
CA GLU A 116 3.99 10.29 -8.94
C GLU A 116 2.72 10.64 -8.16
N ARG A 117 2.28 11.89 -8.32
CA ARG A 117 1.01 12.35 -7.76
C ARG A 117 0.00 12.60 -8.86
N LEU A 118 -1.15 11.99 -8.71
CA LEU A 118 -2.25 12.01 -9.66
C LEU A 118 -3.45 12.77 -9.07
N LYS A 119 -4.41 13.12 -9.92
CA LYS A 119 -5.70 13.71 -9.54
C LYS A 119 -5.56 14.89 -8.56
N ALA A 120 -4.88 15.94 -8.99
CA ALA A 120 -4.63 17.14 -8.17
C ALA A 120 -3.93 16.83 -6.83
N GLY A 121 -3.06 15.81 -6.82
CA GLY A 121 -2.28 15.42 -5.65
C GLY A 121 -3.08 14.66 -4.58
N THR A 122 -4.23 14.11 -4.91
CA THR A 122 -5.05 13.29 -3.98
C THR A 122 -4.74 11.80 -4.04
N VAL A 123 -3.98 11.36 -5.04
CA VAL A 123 -3.52 9.97 -5.18
C VAL A 123 -2.01 9.97 -5.39
N GLU A 124 -1.30 9.15 -4.65
CA GLU A 124 0.15 8.95 -4.78
C GLU A 124 0.44 7.54 -5.26
N ARG A 125 1.27 7.45 -6.31
CA ARG A 125 1.88 6.21 -6.78
C ARG A 125 3.32 6.19 -6.33
N ILE A 126 3.74 5.09 -5.71
CA ILE A 126 5.11 4.87 -5.27
C ILE A 126 5.59 3.54 -5.85
N ALA A 127 6.71 3.57 -6.55
CA ALA A 127 7.48 2.40 -6.90
C ALA A 127 8.78 2.41 -6.09
N ALA A 128 9.02 1.34 -5.36
CA ALA A 128 10.18 1.20 -4.50
C ALA A 128 10.79 -0.20 -4.64
N ARG A 129 12.02 -0.38 -4.19
CA ARG A 129 12.75 -1.64 -4.26
C ARG A 129 13.34 -1.99 -2.90
N LYS A 130 13.22 -3.26 -2.50
CA LYS A 130 13.93 -3.74 -1.33
C LYS A 130 15.44 -3.74 -1.62
N PRO A 131 16.28 -3.11 -0.78
CA PRO A 131 17.72 -3.11 -0.99
C PRO A 131 18.27 -4.53 -1.12
N VAL A 132 19.27 -4.69 -1.97
CA VAL A 132 20.07 -5.92 -2.01
C VAL A 132 21.12 -5.78 -0.92
N THR A 133 21.05 -6.61 0.13
CA THR A 133 22.10 -6.68 1.13
C THR A 133 23.32 -7.30 0.45
N VAL A 134 24.32 -6.47 0.15
CA VAL A 134 25.63 -6.98 -0.24
C VAL A 134 26.32 -7.32 1.07
N ASP A 135 26.34 -8.61 1.42
CA ASP A 135 27.22 -9.10 2.49
C ASP A 135 28.66 -8.76 2.10
N SER A 136 29.29 -7.89 2.88
CA SER A 136 30.70 -7.49 2.77
C SER A 136 31.57 -8.49 3.48
#